data_cefdc17ff71f05e0c55a4bd1806bb553
#
_entry.id   cefdc17ff71f05e0c55a4bd1806bb553
#
_cell.length_a   1.000
_cell.length_b   1.000
_cell.length_c   1.000
_cell.angle_alpha   90.00
_cell.angle_beta   90.00
_cell.angle_gamma   90.00
#
_symmetry.space_group_name_H-M   'P 1'
#
loop_
_entity.id
_entity.type
_entity.pdbx_description
1 polymer ?
#
loop_
_entity_poly.entity_id
_entity_poly.type
_entity_poly.pdbx_seq_one_letter_code
_entity_poly.pdbx_strand_id
1 'polypeptide(L)'
;MSIIQAVITDSICVISGDSRMTNIKTNEHFGGFNKIIKLNKNIMFGVTGDPFDSSELFHGYCYYDMANGFLNSDNMFDISYDDFVNIILNRYNEMYKEHMTNKKQYDIGDIICGCNGSEFEIITISLGSTIGLPDGVMTVHKAKDFPYKAAIAGLEKHKDNFETLAQKQYFKNKEQLTIRQWKNIMQEVVDDGSKFDNTIDNNLNFETIRKIEKDGDILFK
;
A
#
# COMPACT_ATOMS: atom_id res chain seq x y z
N MET A 1 7.49 7.59 -10.89
CA MET A 1 6.86 6.34 -10.39
C MET A 1 7.00 6.32 -8.88
N SER A 2 6.32 5.44 -8.20
CA SER A 2 6.33 5.30 -6.74
C SER A 2 6.39 3.83 -6.41
N ILE A 3 6.73 3.50 -5.16
CA ILE A 3 6.66 2.14 -4.68
C ILE A 3 5.84 2.09 -3.39
N ILE A 4 4.82 1.22 -3.37
CA ILE A 4 4.10 0.83 -2.15
C ILE A 4 4.30 -0.65 -1.95
N GLN A 5 4.62 -1.05 -0.73
CA GLN A 5 4.86 -2.44 -0.35
C GLN A 5 3.98 -2.79 0.84
N ALA A 6 3.27 -3.90 0.78
CA ALA A 6 2.49 -4.42 1.89
C ALA A 6 2.82 -5.88 2.14
N VAL A 7 2.87 -6.29 3.40
CA VAL A 7 3.05 -7.67 3.82
C VAL A 7 2.11 -8.03 4.96
N ILE A 8 1.55 -9.22 4.90
CA ILE A 8 0.72 -9.82 5.95
C ILE A 8 1.29 -11.16 6.40
N THR A 9 1.19 -11.39 7.70
CA THR A 9 1.43 -12.69 8.36
C THR A 9 0.21 -13.04 9.23
N ASP A 10 0.29 -14.06 10.05
CA ASP A 10 -0.79 -14.40 10.99
C ASP A 10 -0.99 -13.34 12.09
N SER A 11 0.05 -12.58 12.42
CA SER A 11 0.07 -11.68 13.57
C SER A 11 0.34 -10.21 13.25
N ILE A 12 0.79 -9.90 12.05
CA ILE A 12 1.14 -8.53 11.67
C ILE A 12 0.74 -8.21 10.23
N CYS A 13 0.42 -6.95 10.03
CA CYS A 13 0.32 -6.30 8.73
C CYS A 13 1.25 -5.09 8.73
N VAL A 14 2.08 -4.97 7.70
CA VAL A 14 3.02 -3.85 7.52
C VAL A 14 2.82 -3.28 6.13
N ILE A 15 2.73 -1.97 6.02
CA ILE A 15 2.72 -1.26 4.74
C ILE A 15 3.82 -0.19 4.74
N SER A 16 4.41 0.03 3.59
CA SER A 16 5.39 1.10 3.38
C SER A 16 5.24 1.76 2.03
N GLY A 17 5.67 3.01 1.93
CA GLY A 17 5.74 3.75 0.68
C GLY A 17 6.92 4.72 0.68
N ASP A 18 7.56 4.89 -0.50
CA ASP A 18 8.58 5.92 -0.68
C ASP A 18 7.98 7.32 -0.57
N SER A 19 8.79 8.33 -0.30
CA SER A 19 8.31 9.69 -0.05
C SER A 19 8.43 10.64 -1.25
N ARG A 20 8.84 10.15 -2.43
CA ARG A 20 9.02 11.00 -3.61
C ARG A 20 7.75 11.12 -4.45
N MET A 21 7.43 12.34 -4.83
CA MET A 21 6.47 12.66 -5.87
C MET A 21 7.21 13.25 -7.07
N THR A 22 6.83 12.86 -8.28
CA THR A 22 7.41 13.37 -9.51
C THR A 22 6.32 14.04 -10.36
N ASN A 23 6.52 15.29 -10.70
CA ASN A 23 5.71 15.96 -11.70
C ASN A 23 6.12 15.45 -13.09
N ILE A 24 5.27 14.62 -13.71
CA ILE A 24 5.57 14.01 -15.00
C ILE A 24 5.71 15.02 -16.16
N LYS A 25 5.14 16.21 -16.04
CA LYS A 25 5.22 17.25 -17.08
C LYS A 25 6.55 18.02 -17.01
N THR A 26 7.04 18.32 -15.81
CA THR A 26 8.26 19.11 -15.60
C THR A 26 9.47 18.25 -15.22
N ASN A 27 9.26 16.97 -14.90
CA ASN A 27 10.25 16.06 -14.33
C ASN A 27 10.87 16.57 -13.01
N GLU A 28 10.16 17.45 -12.31
CA GLU A 28 10.57 17.94 -11.01
C GLU A 28 10.21 16.91 -9.94
N HIS A 29 11.09 16.76 -8.95
CA HIS A 29 10.94 15.81 -7.86
C HIS A 29 10.72 16.55 -6.55
N PHE A 30 9.73 16.11 -5.79
CA PHE A 30 9.40 16.62 -4.46
C PHE A 30 9.54 15.47 -3.45
N GLY A 31 10.32 15.69 -2.41
CA GLY A 31 10.47 14.74 -1.29
C GLY A 31 9.51 15.04 -0.14
N GLY A 32 9.41 14.10 0.80
CA GLY A 32 8.62 14.27 2.02
C GLY A 32 7.11 14.02 1.87
N PHE A 33 6.67 13.47 0.73
CA PHE A 33 5.28 13.12 0.51
C PHE A 33 4.89 11.86 1.31
N ASN A 34 3.89 11.95 2.16
CA ASN A 34 3.38 10.78 2.86
C ASN A 34 2.34 10.06 1.98
N LYS A 35 2.67 8.85 1.52
CA LYS A 35 1.82 8.00 0.68
C LYS A 35 1.05 6.95 1.47
N ILE A 36 1.32 6.83 2.76
CA ILE A 36 0.72 5.81 3.61
C ILE A 36 -0.19 6.46 4.64
N ILE A 37 -1.40 5.97 4.73
CA ILE A 37 -2.38 6.42 5.71
C ILE A 37 -2.82 5.23 6.56
N LYS A 38 -2.76 5.40 7.88
CA LYS A 38 -3.43 4.53 8.84
C LYS A 38 -4.74 5.18 9.24
N LEU A 39 -5.84 4.64 8.72
CA LEU A 39 -7.17 5.19 8.92
C LEU A 39 -7.69 4.92 10.32
N ASN A 40 -7.43 3.70 10.82
CA ASN A 40 -7.74 3.28 12.18
C ASN A 40 -6.91 2.03 12.58
N LYS A 41 -7.27 1.37 13.66
CA LYS A 41 -6.56 0.17 14.15
C LYS A 41 -6.67 -1.05 13.22
N ASN A 42 -7.58 -1.05 12.26
CA ASN A 42 -7.85 -2.18 11.37
C ASN A 42 -7.55 -1.90 9.90
N ILE A 43 -7.33 -0.63 9.51
CA ILE A 43 -7.28 -0.21 8.12
C ILE A 43 -6.06 0.68 7.88
N MET A 44 -5.26 0.29 6.89
CA MET A 44 -4.18 1.10 6.32
C MET A 44 -4.30 1.07 4.80
N PHE A 45 -3.87 2.13 4.14
CA PHE A 45 -3.73 2.12 2.69
C PHE A 45 -2.54 2.95 2.24
N GLY A 46 -2.06 2.65 1.05
CA GLY A 46 -0.98 3.37 0.39
C GLY A 46 -1.35 3.70 -1.03
N VAL A 47 -0.91 4.85 -1.52
CA VAL A 47 -1.27 5.39 -2.82
C VAL A 47 -0.06 5.57 -3.73
N THR A 48 -0.25 5.24 -5.02
CA THR A 48 0.71 5.50 -6.09
C THR A 48 -0.04 5.90 -7.37
N GLY A 49 0.66 6.50 -8.32
CA GLY A 49 0.03 7.10 -9.49
C GLY A 49 -0.29 8.57 -9.26
N ASP A 50 -1.44 9.03 -9.77
CA ASP A 50 -1.88 10.42 -9.59
C ASP A 50 -2.56 10.59 -8.22
N PRO A 51 -2.04 11.47 -7.33
CA PRO A 51 -2.61 11.66 -6.00
C PRO A 51 -4.03 12.25 -6.01
N PHE A 52 -4.43 12.95 -7.08
CA PHE A 52 -5.80 13.43 -7.22
C PHE A 52 -6.76 12.28 -7.50
N ASP A 53 -6.36 11.34 -8.36
CA ASP A 53 -7.17 10.17 -8.68
C ASP A 53 -7.32 9.26 -7.46
N SER A 54 -6.24 9.04 -6.71
CA SER A 54 -6.30 8.32 -5.43
C SER A 54 -7.16 9.07 -4.39
N SER A 55 -7.09 10.41 -4.34
CA SER A 55 -7.97 11.21 -3.47
C SER A 55 -9.44 11.09 -3.85
N GLU A 56 -9.75 10.92 -5.13
CA GLU A 56 -11.11 10.68 -5.60
C GLU A 56 -11.59 9.27 -5.20
N LEU A 57 -10.75 8.25 -5.37
CA LEU A 57 -11.03 6.88 -4.95
C LEU A 57 -11.31 6.81 -3.43
N PHE A 58 -10.47 7.45 -2.63
CA PHE A 58 -10.56 7.48 -1.16
C PHE A 58 -11.29 8.71 -0.62
N HIS A 59 -12.14 9.34 -1.43
CA HIS A 59 -12.84 10.57 -1.06
C HIS A 59 -13.57 10.45 0.30
N GLY A 60 -13.36 11.45 1.16
CA GLY A 60 -13.90 11.48 2.53
C GLY A 60 -13.03 10.75 3.56
N TYR A 61 -12.02 9.97 3.13
CA TYR A 61 -11.06 9.30 4.01
C TYR A 61 -9.67 9.91 3.93
N CYS A 62 -9.30 10.44 2.80
CA CYS A 62 -8.10 11.27 2.64
C CYS A 62 -8.34 12.39 1.63
N TYR A 63 -7.47 13.37 1.66
CA TYR A 63 -7.43 14.45 0.67
C TYR A 63 -5.98 14.78 0.33
N TYR A 64 -5.76 15.28 -0.89
CA TYR A 64 -4.45 15.75 -1.31
C TYR A 64 -4.29 17.22 -0.94
N ASP A 65 -3.38 17.51 -0.02
CA ASP A 65 -3.00 18.87 0.34
C ASP A 65 -1.88 19.37 -0.61
N MET A 66 -2.27 20.15 -1.60
CA MET A 66 -1.33 20.71 -2.57
C MET A 66 -0.30 21.64 -1.96
N ALA A 67 -0.61 22.33 -0.85
CA ALA A 67 0.29 23.30 -0.24
C ALA A 67 1.45 22.62 0.49
N ASN A 68 1.19 21.46 1.08
CA ASN A 68 2.17 20.71 1.88
C ASN A 68 2.66 19.44 1.18
N GLY A 69 2.06 19.02 0.08
CA GLY A 69 2.43 17.82 -0.64
C GLY A 69 2.10 16.52 0.10
N PHE A 70 1.03 16.50 0.91
CA PHE A 70 0.64 15.34 1.69
C PHE A 70 -0.73 14.81 1.30
N LEU A 71 -0.89 13.48 1.39
CA LEU A 71 -2.18 12.87 1.62
C LEU A 71 -2.44 12.90 3.12
N ASN A 72 -3.50 13.59 3.50
CA ASN A 72 -3.90 13.72 4.90
C ASN A 72 -5.21 13.01 5.17
N SER A 73 -5.33 12.46 6.38
CA SER A 73 -6.60 12.00 6.94
C SER A 73 -6.83 12.79 8.23
N ASP A 74 -7.90 13.57 8.28
CA ASP A 74 -8.15 14.48 9.41
C ASP A 74 -8.68 13.78 10.67
N ASN A 75 -9.13 12.52 10.56
CA ASN A 75 -9.83 11.86 11.65
C ASN A 75 -9.50 10.35 11.75
N MET A 76 -9.56 9.83 12.95
CA MET A 76 -9.70 8.40 13.17
C MET A 76 -11.15 7.99 12.86
N PHE A 77 -11.36 7.32 11.75
CA PHE A 77 -12.68 6.89 11.32
C PHE A 77 -13.13 5.63 12.07
N ASP A 78 -14.32 5.68 12.63
CA ASP A 78 -14.98 4.51 13.19
C ASP A 78 -15.75 3.77 12.08
N ILE A 79 -15.02 3.06 11.25
CA ILE A 79 -15.55 2.27 10.15
C ILE A 79 -14.93 0.87 10.20
N SER A 80 -15.72 -0.16 9.90
CA SER A 80 -15.22 -1.52 9.77
C SER A 80 -14.38 -1.66 8.49
N TYR A 81 -13.48 -2.65 8.46
CA TYR A 81 -12.69 -2.95 7.27
C TYR A 81 -13.60 -3.28 6.07
N ASP A 82 -14.58 -4.14 6.26
CA ASP A 82 -15.48 -4.60 5.20
C ASP A 82 -16.32 -3.45 4.63
N ASP A 83 -16.87 -2.56 5.48
CA ASP A 83 -17.62 -1.40 5.02
C ASP A 83 -16.73 -0.44 4.24
N PHE A 84 -15.51 -0.18 4.72
CA PHE A 84 -14.54 0.65 4.01
C PHE A 84 -14.24 0.07 2.63
N VAL A 85 -13.87 -1.21 2.56
CA VAL A 85 -13.57 -1.89 1.29
C VAL A 85 -14.75 -1.82 0.34
N ASN A 86 -15.97 -2.11 0.79
CA ASN A 86 -17.18 -2.04 -0.04
C ASN A 86 -17.40 -0.64 -0.63
N ILE A 87 -17.20 0.41 0.14
CA ILE A 87 -17.31 1.80 -0.33
C ILE A 87 -16.26 2.07 -1.41
N ILE A 88 -15.01 1.68 -1.19
CA ILE A 88 -13.93 1.90 -2.16
C ILE A 88 -14.18 1.10 -3.46
N LEU A 89 -14.61 -0.15 -3.36
CA LEU A 89 -14.92 -0.97 -4.53
C LEU A 89 -16.08 -0.40 -5.36
N ASN A 90 -17.12 0.17 -4.72
CA ASN A 90 -18.20 0.83 -5.43
C ASN A 90 -17.69 2.05 -6.21
N ARG A 91 -16.86 2.88 -5.60
CA ARG A 91 -16.22 4.03 -6.28
C ARG A 91 -15.31 3.59 -7.42
N TYR A 92 -14.49 2.58 -7.18
CA TYR A 92 -13.67 2.00 -8.24
C TYR A 92 -14.51 1.60 -9.46
N ASN A 93 -15.65 0.94 -9.25
CA ASN A 93 -16.52 0.53 -10.33
C ASN A 93 -17.12 1.71 -11.13
N GLU A 94 -17.37 2.85 -10.47
CA GLU A 94 -17.81 4.09 -11.13
C GLU A 94 -16.67 4.68 -11.97
N MET A 95 -15.49 4.83 -11.38
CA MET A 95 -14.28 5.34 -12.05
C MET A 95 -13.87 4.43 -13.22
N TYR A 96 -13.96 3.11 -13.07
CA TYR A 96 -13.70 2.15 -14.13
C TYR A 96 -14.63 2.35 -15.33
N LYS A 97 -15.93 2.57 -15.11
CA LYS A 97 -16.89 2.85 -16.19
C LYS A 97 -16.54 4.15 -16.92
N GLU A 98 -16.13 5.19 -16.22
CA GLU A 98 -15.69 6.44 -16.82
C GLU A 98 -14.41 6.27 -17.63
N HIS A 99 -13.44 5.54 -17.11
CA HIS A 99 -12.19 5.20 -17.79
C HIS A 99 -12.47 4.43 -19.09
N MET A 100 -13.25 3.35 -19.02
CA MET A 100 -13.58 2.51 -20.18
C MET A 100 -14.42 3.24 -21.23
N THR A 101 -15.15 4.28 -20.86
CA THR A 101 -15.89 5.12 -21.80
C THR A 101 -15.11 6.36 -22.29
N ASN A 102 -13.82 6.44 -21.97
CA ASN A 102 -12.93 7.57 -22.28
C ASN A 102 -13.43 8.94 -21.77
N LYS A 103 -14.30 8.96 -20.76
CA LYS A 103 -14.73 10.20 -20.13
C LYS A 103 -13.64 10.84 -19.30
N LYS A 104 -12.87 10.00 -18.58
CA LYS A 104 -11.73 10.40 -17.77
C LYS A 104 -10.66 9.30 -17.81
N GLN A 105 -9.41 9.72 -17.89
CA GLN A 105 -8.27 8.82 -17.72
C GLN A 105 -7.80 8.90 -16.28
N TYR A 106 -7.49 7.75 -15.70
CA TYR A 106 -7.00 7.62 -14.33
C TYR A 106 -5.60 7.04 -14.30
N ASP A 107 -4.86 7.30 -13.24
CA ASP A 107 -3.57 6.67 -12.94
C ASP A 107 -3.54 6.27 -11.46
N ILE A 108 -4.02 5.07 -11.16
CA ILE A 108 -4.14 4.50 -9.82
C ILE A 108 -3.38 3.19 -9.73
N GLY A 109 -2.61 3.02 -8.66
CA GLY A 109 -1.93 1.78 -8.32
C GLY A 109 -1.84 1.61 -6.80
N ASP A 110 -3.00 1.56 -6.14
CA ASP A 110 -3.12 1.69 -4.70
C ASP A 110 -3.19 0.33 -3.99
N ILE A 111 -2.83 0.31 -2.71
CA ILE A 111 -2.91 -0.89 -1.87
C ILE A 111 -3.70 -0.54 -0.60
N ILE A 112 -4.74 -1.33 -0.31
CA ILE A 112 -5.41 -1.36 0.98
C ILE A 112 -4.90 -2.60 1.72
N CYS A 113 -4.60 -2.48 3.01
CA CYS A 113 -4.34 -3.64 3.85
C CYS A 113 -4.91 -3.43 5.25
N GLY A 114 -5.33 -4.52 5.86
CA GLY A 114 -5.94 -4.45 7.17
C GLY A 114 -6.51 -5.78 7.63
N CYS A 115 -7.41 -5.71 8.59
CA CYS A 115 -8.01 -6.88 9.21
C CYS A 115 -9.54 -6.84 9.12
N ASN A 116 -10.13 -7.89 8.55
CA ASN A 116 -11.57 -8.09 8.43
C ASN A 116 -12.21 -8.70 9.69
N GLY A 117 -11.59 -8.55 10.86
CA GLY A 117 -12.06 -9.08 12.14
C GLY A 117 -11.39 -10.39 12.56
N SER A 118 -10.87 -11.20 11.65
CA SER A 118 -10.18 -12.47 11.96
C SER A 118 -8.82 -12.61 11.31
N GLU A 119 -8.69 -12.19 10.07
CA GLU A 119 -7.50 -12.37 9.24
C GLU A 119 -7.07 -11.06 8.59
N PHE A 120 -5.76 -10.95 8.34
CA PHE A 120 -5.23 -9.88 7.53
C PHE A 120 -5.40 -10.17 6.05
N GLU A 121 -5.74 -9.13 5.29
CA GLU A 121 -5.77 -9.20 3.84
C GLU A 121 -5.13 -7.96 3.20
N ILE A 122 -4.77 -8.09 1.93
CA ILE A 122 -4.28 -7.01 1.09
C ILE A 122 -5.20 -6.94 -0.14
N ILE A 123 -5.61 -5.74 -0.52
CA ILE A 123 -6.33 -5.46 -1.75
C ILE A 123 -5.45 -4.52 -2.58
N THR A 124 -5.16 -4.92 -3.81
CA THR A 124 -4.51 -4.07 -4.79
C THR A 124 -5.56 -3.53 -5.75
N ILE A 125 -5.49 -2.24 -6.04
CA ILE A 125 -6.41 -1.53 -6.93
C ILE A 125 -5.57 -0.86 -8.01
N SER A 126 -5.87 -1.13 -9.28
CA SER A 126 -5.19 -0.50 -10.40
C SER A 126 -6.18 -0.05 -11.47
N LEU A 127 -5.99 1.17 -11.98
CA LEU A 127 -6.79 1.74 -13.06
C LEU A 127 -5.94 2.71 -13.88
N GLY A 128 -5.70 2.37 -15.15
CA GLY A 128 -4.88 3.15 -16.07
C GLY A 128 -3.44 3.36 -15.59
N SER A 129 -2.92 2.46 -14.78
CA SER A 129 -1.65 2.63 -14.06
C SER A 129 -0.46 2.79 -15.00
N THR A 130 0.27 3.90 -14.86
CA THR A 130 1.51 4.18 -15.61
C THR A 130 2.67 3.28 -15.23
N ILE A 131 2.58 2.55 -14.12
CA ILE A 131 3.57 1.54 -13.71
C ILE A 131 3.33 0.16 -14.34
N GLY A 132 2.36 0.05 -15.25
CA GLY A 132 2.09 -1.17 -16.02
C GLY A 132 1.31 -2.24 -15.27
N LEU A 133 0.66 -1.90 -14.16
CA LEU A 133 -0.27 -2.81 -13.51
C LEU A 133 -1.55 -2.95 -14.38
N PRO A 134 -2.05 -4.16 -14.57
CA PRO A 134 -3.32 -4.34 -15.28
C PRO A 134 -4.47 -3.74 -14.48
N ASP A 135 -5.45 -3.14 -15.18
CA ASP A 135 -6.66 -2.64 -14.53
C ASP A 135 -7.38 -3.74 -13.79
N GLY A 136 -7.79 -3.47 -12.58
CA GLY A 136 -8.52 -4.42 -11.77
C GLY A 136 -8.35 -4.24 -10.26
N VAL A 137 -9.07 -5.08 -9.55
CA VAL A 137 -8.97 -5.23 -8.10
C VAL A 137 -8.60 -6.67 -7.80
N MET A 138 -7.58 -6.87 -7.02
CA MET A 138 -7.14 -8.20 -6.60
C MET A 138 -7.03 -8.26 -5.08
N THR A 139 -7.74 -9.20 -4.47
CA THR A 139 -7.60 -9.52 -3.05
C THR A 139 -6.56 -10.61 -2.85
N VAL A 140 -5.66 -10.38 -1.92
CA VAL A 140 -4.55 -11.25 -1.60
C VAL A 140 -4.65 -11.70 -0.15
N HIS A 141 -4.87 -13.01 0.04
CA HIS A 141 -4.90 -13.64 1.35
C HIS A 141 -3.65 -14.47 1.60
N LYS A 142 -3.23 -14.58 2.85
CA LYS A 142 -2.17 -15.49 3.24
C LYS A 142 -2.69 -16.94 3.18
N ALA A 143 -2.03 -17.79 2.41
CA ALA A 143 -2.31 -19.22 2.44
C ALA A 143 -1.80 -19.83 3.77
N LYS A 144 -2.51 -20.85 4.29
CA LYS A 144 -2.19 -21.48 5.60
C LYS A 144 -0.76 -21.99 5.68
N ASP A 145 -0.23 -22.51 4.58
CA ASP A 145 1.10 -23.12 4.53
C ASP A 145 2.24 -22.14 4.21
N PHE A 146 1.92 -20.86 4.04
CA PHE A 146 2.93 -19.84 3.78
C PHE A 146 3.09 -18.88 4.98
N PRO A 147 4.33 -18.52 5.33
CA PRO A 147 4.62 -17.68 6.48
C PRO A 147 4.17 -16.23 6.31
N TYR A 148 4.04 -15.77 5.07
CA TYR A 148 3.62 -14.41 4.73
C TYR A 148 2.97 -14.37 3.35
N LYS A 149 2.31 -13.24 3.05
CA LYS A 149 1.95 -12.82 1.71
C LYS A 149 2.28 -11.35 1.55
N ALA A 150 2.66 -10.96 0.34
CA ALA A 150 3.01 -9.58 0.03
C ALA A 150 2.35 -9.11 -1.26
N ALA A 151 2.14 -7.81 -1.37
CA ALA A 151 1.79 -7.11 -2.59
C ALA A 151 2.68 -5.87 -2.75
N ILE A 152 3.05 -5.56 -3.97
CA ILE A 152 3.88 -4.42 -4.32
C ILE A 152 3.27 -3.71 -5.51
N ALA A 153 2.96 -2.43 -5.33
CA ALA A 153 2.66 -1.51 -6.42
C ALA A 153 3.96 -0.77 -6.76
N GLY A 154 4.51 -1.07 -7.93
CA GLY A 154 5.80 -0.58 -8.39
C GLY A 154 6.27 -1.39 -9.60
N LEU A 155 7.49 -1.15 -10.08
CA LEU A 155 8.07 -1.92 -11.18
C LEU A 155 8.23 -3.40 -10.79
N GLU A 156 8.10 -4.30 -11.76
CA GLU A 156 8.26 -5.75 -11.57
C GLU A 156 9.59 -6.11 -10.90
N LYS A 157 10.65 -5.40 -11.24
CA LYS A 157 11.98 -5.58 -10.63
C LYS A 157 11.98 -5.33 -9.11
N HIS A 158 11.15 -4.44 -8.60
CA HIS A 158 11.03 -4.21 -7.15
C HIS A 158 10.36 -5.41 -6.48
N LYS A 159 9.37 -6.01 -7.13
CA LYS A 159 8.69 -7.20 -6.65
C LYS A 159 9.65 -8.39 -6.56
N ASP A 160 10.42 -8.64 -7.62
CA ASP A 160 11.41 -9.72 -7.66
C ASP A 160 12.48 -9.56 -6.57
N ASN A 161 12.95 -8.33 -6.36
CA ASN A 161 13.93 -8.03 -5.32
C ASN A 161 13.32 -8.27 -3.92
N PHE A 162 12.09 -7.81 -3.67
CA PHE A 162 11.40 -8.05 -2.41
C PHE A 162 11.26 -9.55 -2.13
N GLU A 163 10.77 -10.33 -3.10
CA GLU A 163 10.59 -11.78 -2.93
C GLU A 163 11.91 -12.48 -2.63
N THR A 164 12.99 -12.10 -3.33
CA THR A 164 14.33 -12.63 -3.11
C THR A 164 14.83 -12.35 -1.69
N LEU A 165 14.71 -11.12 -1.23
CA LEU A 165 15.15 -10.71 0.11
C LEU A 165 14.30 -11.34 1.22
N ALA A 166 12.98 -11.37 1.03
CA ALA A 166 12.06 -11.99 1.98
C ALA A 166 12.34 -13.50 2.14
N GLN A 167 12.51 -14.23 1.06
CA GLN A 167 12.87 -15.64 1.08
C GLN A 167 14.22 -15.87 1.75
N LYS A 168 15.25 -15.11 1.41
CA LYS A 168 16.58 -15.20 2.03
C LYS A 168 16.53 -15.01 3.54
N GLN A 169 15.79 -14.00 4.00
CA GLN A 169 15.64 -13.74 5.44
C GLN A 169 14.83 -14.82 6.15
N TYR A 170 13.76 -15.30 5.52
CA TYR A 170 12.93 -16.37 6.06
C TYR A 170 13.72 -17.68 6.22
N PHE A 171 14.44 -18.11 5.19
CA PHE A 171 15.27 -19.33 5.27
C PHE A 171 16.40 -19.22 6.28
N LYS A 172 16.94 -18.01 6.48
CA LYS A 172 17.97 -17.77 7.48
C LYS A 172 17.45 -17.90 8.92
N ASN A 173 16.24 -17.39 9.18
CA ASN A 173 15.71 -17.31 10.55
C ASN A 173 14.90 -18.56 10.94
N LYS A 174 14.32 -19.29 9.98
CA LYS A 174 13.42 -20.45 10.16
C LYS A 174 12.19 -20.16 11.06
N GLU A 175 11.88 -18.90 11.28
CA GLU A 175 10.81 -18.40 12.12
C GLU A 175 10.07 -17.27 11.40
N GLN A 176 8.90 -16.88 11.91
CA GLN A 176 8.20 -15.69 11.40
C GLN A 176 9.06 -14.44 11.57
N LEU A 177 9.19 -13.66 10.51
CA LEU A 177 9.94 -12.42 10.55
C LEU A 177 9.20 -11.38 11.40
N THR A 178 9.99 -10.66 12.21
CA THR A 178 9.49 -9.54 13.01
C THR A 178 9.19 -8.33 12.15
N ILE A 179 8.40 -7.37 12.68
CA ILE A 179 8.14 -6.07 12.00
C ILE A 179 9.45 -5.37 11.63
N ARG A 180 10.47 -5.41 12.50
CA ARG A 180 11.78 -4.79 12.22
C ARG A 180 12.45 -5.42 11.01
N GLN A 181 12.40 -6.75 10.89
CA GLN A 181 12.98 -7.45 9.74
C GLN A 181 12.21 -7.13 8.44
N TRP A 182 10.88 -7.06 8.50
CA TRP A 182 10.08 -6.63 7.35
C TRP A 182 10.40 -5.20 6.92
N LYS A 183 10.50 -4.27 7.86
CA LYS A 183 10.90 -2.90 7.58
C LYS A 183 12.29 -2.82 6.93
N ASN A 184 13.25 -3.64 7.39
CA ASN A 184 14.58 -3.70 6.79
C ASN A 184 14.54 -4.24 5.35
N ILE A 185 13.75 -5.29 5.08
CA ILE A 185 13.58 -5.81 3.71
C ILE A 185 12.98 -4.73 2.79
N MET A 186 11.91 -4.08 3.24
CA MET A 186 11.25 -3.03 2.48
C MET A 186 12.19 -1.84 2.19
N GLN A 187 13.03 -1.46 3.16
CA GLN A 187 14.04 -0.43 3.00
C GLN A 187 15.11 -0.84 1.97
N GLU A 188 15.62 -2.08 2.06
CA GLU A 188 16.63 -2.59 1.12
C GLU A 188 16.10 -2.62 -0.33
N VAL A 189 14.81 -2.97 -0.53
CA VAL A 189 14.17 -2.91 -1.86
C VAL A 189 14.16 -1.50 -2.42
N VAL A 190 13.86 -0.51 -1.58
CA VAL A 190 13.81 0.91 -2.00
C VAL A 190 15.22 1.47 -2.19
N ASP A 191 16.16 1.14 -1.32
CA ASP A 191 17.56 1.55 -1.46
C ASP A 191 18.18 1.02 -2.77
N ASP A 192 17.84 -0.22 -3.14
CA ASP A 192 18.24 -0.77 -4.43
C ASP A 192 17.46 -0.13 -5.59
N GLY A 193 16.15 0.06 -5.42
CA GLY A 193 15.29 0.69 -6.42
C GLY A 193 15.73 2.09 -6.80
N SER A 194 16.07 2.91 -5.82
CA SER A 194 16.51 4.30 -6.02
C SER A 194 17.81 4.45 -6.83
N LYS A 195 18.59 3.39 -6.96
CA LYS A 195 19.82 3.39 -7.78
C LYS A 195 19.55 3.37 -9.29
N PHE A 196 18.39 2.87 -9.72
CA PHE A 196 18.03 2.75 -11.14
C PHE A 196 16.70 3.45 -11.49
N ASP A 197 15.94 3.89 -10.50
CA ASP A 197 14.70 4.64 -10.68
C ASP A 197 14.76 5.94 -9.88
N ASN A 198 15.03 7.04 -10.58
CA ASN A 198 15.16 8.37 -9.98
C ASN A 198 13.81 8.94 -9.50
N THR A 199 12.70 8.26 -9.74
CA THR A 199 11.37 8.63 -9.25
C THR A 199 11.07 8.10 -7.85
N ILE A 200 11.96 7.26 -7.30
CA ILE A 200 11.90 6.72 -5.95
C ILE A 200 12.99 7.38 -5.12
N ASP A 201 12.67 7.76 -3.88
CA ASP A 201 13.69 8.10 -2.89
C ASP A 201 13.83 7.00 -1.84
N ASN A 202 14.91 7.08 -1.06
CA ASN A 202 15.21 6.09 -0.03
C ASN A 202 14.57 6.41 1.34
N ASN A 203 13.69 7.41 1.40
CA ASN A 203 12.92 7.69 2.59
C ASN A 203 11.60 6.93 2.55
N LEU A 204 11.41 6.02 3.49
CA LEU A 204 10.17 5.24 3.62
C LEU A 204 9.33 5.71 4.79
N ASN A 205 8.04 5.84 4.53
CA ASN A 205 7.00 5.88 5.56
C ASN A 205 6.50 4.46 5.81
N PHE A 206 6.19 4.15 7.08
CA PHE A 206 5.72 2.84 7.49
C PHE A 206 4.53 2.95 8.42
N GLU A 207 3.55 2.07 8.21
CA GLU A 207 2.47 1.84 9.17
C GLU A 207 2.34 0.35 9.45
N THR A 208 1.80 0.03 10.63
CA THR A 208 1.66 -1.37 11.07
C THR A 208 0.36 -1.59 11.84
N ILE A 209 -0.20 -2.79 11.68
CA ILE A 209 -1.24 -3.33 12.55
C ILE A 209 -0.74 -4.65 13.14
N ARG A 210 -0.93 -4.84 14.45
CA ARG A 210 -0.57 -6.08 15.16
C ARG A 210 -1.81 -6.73 15.73
N LYS A 211 -1.90 -8.03 15.57
CA LYS A 211 -2.82 -8.89 16.29
C LYS A 211 -2.19 -9.23 17.65
N ILE A 212 -2.90 -8.96 18.71
CA ILE A 212 -2.46 -9.25 20.09
C ILE A 212 -3.55 -10.11 20.74
N GLU A 213 -3.19 -11.25 21.27
CA GLU A 213 -4.07 -12.03 22.12
C GLU A 213 -3.86 -11.58 23.57
N LYS A 214 -4.95 -11.14 24.20
CA LYS A 214 -4.96 -10.73 25.60
C LYS A 214 -6.22 -11.23 26.27
N ASP A 215 -6.04 -12.02 27.34
CA ASP A 215 -7.14 -12.57 28.18
C ASP A 215 -8.18 -13.38 27.37
N GLY A 216 -7.78 -14.00 26.25
CA GLY A 216 -8.65 -14.74 25.33
C GLY A 216 -9.31 -13.89 24.24
N ASP A 217 -9.12 -12.57 24.27
CA ASP A 217 -9.60 -11.65 23.26
C ASP A 217 -8.52 -11.33 22.22
N ILE A 218 -8.93 -11.17 20.97
CA ILE A 218 -8.07 -10.71 19.88
C ILE A 218 -8.20 -9.19 19.75
N LEU A 219 -7.09 -8.49 19.93
CA LEU A 219 -7.00 -7.04 19.80
C LEU A 219 -6.08 -6.68 18.63
N PHE A 220 -6.42 -5.58 17.93
CA PHE A 220 -5.57 -4.98 16.90
C PHE A 220 -5.04 -3.62 17.38
N LYS A 221 -3.74 -3.37 17.15
CA LYS A 221 -3.04 -2.12 17.51
C LYS A 221 -2.22 -1.60 16.35
#